data_4e75fccf9d3377c9825e9e1eb528d052
#
_entry.id   4e75fccf9d3377c9825e9e1eb528d052
#
_cell.length_a   1.000
_cell.length_b   1.000
_cell.length_c   1.000
_cell.angle_alpha   90.00
_cell.angle_beta   90.00
_cell.angle_gamma   90.00
#
_symmetry.space_group_name_H-M   'P 1'
#
loop_
_entity.id
_entity.type
_entity.pdbx_description
1 polymer ?
#
loop_
_entity_poly.entity_id
_entity_poly.type
_entity_poly.pdbx_seq_one_letter_code
_entity_poly.pdbx_strand_id
1 'polypeptide(L)'
;MAQARRLTRRGRRRPSWVWLVFAALLVVPLAEIALIVAVGRVIGGWQTLALLLFESALGAFLVKREGRRSWQALRAALNSGRMPSRELADAALVLIGGTLLLTPGFLTDIVGFFFILPFSRPITRQWLQDIVERRLLHRAGIIRGQVS
;
A
#
# COMPACT_ATOMS: atom_id res chain seq x y z
N MET A 1 -31.02 17.62 47.44
CA MET A 1 -29.78 18.11 46.76
C MET A 1 -29.43 17.10 45.69
N ALA A 2 -29.83 17.39 44.47
CA ALA A 2 -29.62 16.50 43.29
C ALA A 2 -28.46 17.04 42.47
N GLN A 3 -27.30 16.36 42.50
CA GLN A 3 -26.18 16.67 41.62
C GLN A 3 -26.43 16.03 40.27
N ALA A 4 -26.82 16.86 39.31
CA ALA A 4 -26.92 16.50 37.91
C ALA A 4 -25.52 16.15 37.37
N ARG A 5 -25.22 14.87 37.17
CA ARG A 5 -24.05 14.38 36.44
C ARG A 5 -24.16 14.87 34.98
N ARG A 6 -23.48 15.91 34.65
CA ARG A 6 -23.22 16.33 33.26
C ARG A 6 -22.37 15.26 32.61
N LEU A 7 -23.04 14.35 31.88
CA LEU A 7 -22.37 13.44 30.95
C LEU A 7 -21.88 14.31 29.78
N THR A 8 -20.63 14.73 29.86
CA THR A 8 -19.94 15.31 28.70
C THR A 8 -19.80 14.21 27.65
N ARG A 9 -20.69 14.24 26.67
CA ARG A 9 -20.54 13.50 25.42
C ARG A 9 -19.20 13.94 24.79
N ARG A 10 -18.14 13.21 25.08
CA ARG A 10 -16.88 13.30 24.35
C ARG A 10 -17.18 12.90 22.92
N GLY A 11 -17.44 13.90 22.07
CA GLY A 11 -17.55 13.72 20.64
C GLY A 11 -16.32 12.99 20.16
N ARG A 12 -16.46 11.74 19.74
CA ARG A 12 -15.42 10.93 19.12
C ARG A 12 -15.00 11.66 17.86
N ARG A 13 -14.00 12.54 17.96
CA ARG A 13 -13.35 13.14 16.79
C ARG A 13 -12.83 11.98 15.97
N ARG A 14 -13.48 11.72 14.83
CA ARG A 14 -12.99 10.74 13.86
C ARG A 14 -11.56 11.16 13.51
N PRO A 15 -10.57 10.27 13.62
CA PRO A 15 -9.19 10.63 13.40
C PRO A 15 -9.05 11.24 11.99
N SER A 16 -8.33 12.34 11.88
CA SER A 16 -8.19 13.11 10.63
C SER A 16 -7.71 12.27 9.44
N TRP A 17 -7.03 11.15 9.69
CA TRP A 17 -6.59 10.23 8.66
C TRP A 17 -7.75 9.55 7.89
N VAL A 18 -8.91 9.37 8.52
CA VAL A 18 -10.11 8.80 7.86
C VAL A 18 -10.58 9.73 6.74
N TRP A 19 -10.63 11.03 7.02
CA TRP A 19 -10.97 12.04 6.02
C TRP A 19 -9.95 12.12 4.90
N LEU A 20 -8.68 11.94 5.23
CA LEU A 20 -7.58 11.91 4.25
C LEU A 20 -7.69 10.69 3.33
N VAL A 21 -8.04 9.52 3.87
CA VAL A 21 -8.30 8.32 3.06
C VAL A 21 -9.53 8.51 2.17
N PHE A 22 -10.62 9.07 2.69
CA PHE A 22 -11.81 9.35 1.87
C PHE A 22 -11.51 10.36 0.77
N ALA A 23 -10.76 11.43 1.07
CA ALA A 23 -10.34 12.40 0.08
C ALA A 23 -9.46 11.76 -1.00
N ALA A 24 -8.49 10.96 -0.62
CA ALA A 24 -7.64 10.23 -1.56
C ALA A 24 -8.46 9.27 -2.45
N LEU A 25 -9.41 8.53 -1.86
CA LEU A 25 -10.27 7.59 -2.58
C LEU A 25 -11.16 8.29 -3.62
N LEU A 26 -11.49 9.56 -3.41
CA LEU A 26 -12.25 10.36 -4.36
C LEU A 26 -11.35 11.08 -5.37
N VAL A 27 -10.27 11.70 -4.89
CA VAL A 27 -9.39 12.54 -5.71
C VAL A 27 -8.56 11.71 -6.68
N VAL A 28 -8.06 10.54 -6.25
CA VAL A 28 -7.21 9.69 -7.12
C VAL A 28 -7.96 9.22 -8.36
N PRO A 29 -9.16 8.62 -8.30
CA PRO A 29 -9.88 8.24 -9.51
C PRO A 29 -10.24 9.41 -10.42
N LEU A 30 -10.57 10.58 -9.85
CA LEU A 30 -10.84 11.77 -10.64
C LEU A 30 -9.59 12.26 -11.38
N ALA A 31 -8.44 12.23 -10.72
CA ALA A 31 -7.15 12.57 -11.33
C ALA A 31 -6.77 11.57 -12.44
N GLU A 32 -7.02 10.27 -12.23
CA GLU A 32 -6.81 9.24 -13.25
C GLU A 32 -7.64 9.50 -14.51
N ILE A 33 -8.95 9.74 -14.35
CA ILE A 33 -9.84 10.02 -15.48
C ILE A 33 -9.37 11.30 -16.20
N ALA A 34 -9.03 12.35 -15.45
CA ALA A 34 -8.54 13.58 -16.04
C ALA A 34 -7.25 13.36 -16.84
N LEU A 35 -6.33 12.53 -16.31
CA LEU A 35 -5.07 12.20 -16.98
C LEU A 35 -5.30 11.35 -18.24
N ILE A 36 -6.17 10.34 -18.18
CA ILE A 36 -6.55 9.52 -19.34
C ILE A 36 -7.13 10.39 -20.44
N VAL A 37 -8.04 11.32 -20.09
CA VAL A 37 -8.64 12.25 -21.05
C VAL A 37 -7.60 13.21 -21.62
N ALA A 38 -6.69 13.73 -20.80
CA ALA A 38 -5.62 14.60 -21.25
C ALA A 38 -4.68 13.92 -22.24
N VAL A 39 -4.23 12.68 -21.92
CA VAL A 39 -3.41 11.87 -22.81
C VAL A 39 -4.16 11.55 -24.11
N GLY A 40 -5.43 11.15 -23.99
CA GLY A 40 -6.27 10.85 -25.16
C GLY A 40 -6.49 12.04 -26.10
N ARG A 41 -6.48 13.27 -25.59
CA ARG A 41 -6.53 14.49 -26.42
C ARG A 41 -5.22 14.77 -27.17
N VAL A 42 -4.09 14.32 -26.62
CA VAL A 42 -2.77 14.56 -27.22
C VAL A 42 -2.39 13.49 -28.24
N ILE A 43 -2.55 12.21 -27.88
CA ILE A 43 -2.11 11.09 -28.70
C ILE A 43 -3.25 10.39 -29.46
N GLY A 44 -4.50 10.69 -29.10
CA GLY A 44 -5.68 10.04 -29.66
C GLY A 44 -6.25 8.94 -28.78
N GLY A 45 -7.58 8.75 -28.85
CA GLY A 45 -8.29 7.80 -27.95
C GLY A 45 -7.88 6.35 -28.14
N TRP A 46 -7.67 5.92 -29.39
CA TRP A 46 -7.26 4.55 -29.72
C TRP A 46 -5.85 4.22 -29.21
N GLN A 47 -4.92 5.14 -29.39
CA GLN A 47 -3.55 5.01 -28.89
C GLN A 47 -3.50 4.97 -27.37
N THR A 48 -4.32 5.79 -26.70
CA THR A 48 -4.45 5.78 -25.25
C THR A 48 -5.00 4.46 -24.74
N LEU A 49 -6.03 3.91 -25.41
CA LEU A 49 -6.57 2.58 -25.08
C LEU A 49 -5.52 1.49 -25.23
N ALA A 50 -4.76 1.50 -26.34
CA ALA A 50 -3.71 0.53 -26.58
C ALA A 50 -2.60 0.64 -25.51
N LEU A 51 -2.25 1.85 -25.07
CA LEU A 51 -1.28 2.09 -24.01
C LEU A 51 -1.77 1.52 -22.67
N LEU A 52 -3.01 1.79 -22.28
CA LEU A 52 -3.62 1.26 -21.06
C LEU A 52 -3.68 -0.28 -21.07
N LEU A 53 -4.02 -0.89 -22.20
CA LEU A 53 -4.00 -2.35 -22.34
C LEU A 53 -2.59 -2.92 -22.21
N PHE A 54 -1.61 -2.25 -22.80
CA PHE A 54 -0.20 -2.64 -22.68
C PHE A 54 0.30 -2.54 -21.24
N GLU A 55 0.02 -1.44 -20.54
CA GLU A 55 0.38 -1.26 -19.12
C GLU A 55 -0.28 -2.32 -18.25
N SER A 56 -1.57 -2.62 -18.46
CA SER A 56 -2.30 -3.67 -17.74
C SER A 56 -1.70 -5.07 -17.98
N ALA A 57 -1.33 -5.40 -19.21
CA ALA A 57 -0.68 -6.66 -19.54
C ALA A 57 0.70 -6.78 -18.91
N LEU A 58 1.48 -5.70 -18.93
CA LEU A 58 2.80 -5.63 -18.29
C LEU A 58 2.67 -5.75 -16.77
N GLY A 59 1.70 -5.06 -16.18
CA GLY A 59 1.38 -5.15 -14.76
C GLY A 59 1.03 -6.58 -14.34
N ALA A 60 0.13 -7.24 -15.06
CA ALA A 60 -0.26 -8.62 -14.80
C ALA A 60 0.94 -9.60 -14.93
N PHE A 61 1.81 -9.39 -15.90
CA PHE A 61 3.04 -10.17 -16.06
C PHE A 61 3.98 -10.01 -14.87
N LEU A 62 4.21 -8.76 -14.43
CA LEU A 62 5.07 -8.46 -13.28
C LEU A 62 4.51 -9.01 -11.97
N VAL A 63 3.20 -8.86 -11.75
CA VAL A 63 2.51 -9.45 -10.58
C VAL A 63 2.70 -10.95 -10.54
N LYS A 64 2.49 -11.63 -11.66
CA LYS A 64 2.67 -13.08 -11.75
C LYS A 64 4.10 -13.51 -11.48
N ARG A 65 5.08 -12.80 -12.05
CA ARG A 65 6.52 -13.10 -11.89
C ARG A 65 6.97 -12.86 -10.46
N GLU A 66 6.74 -11.66 -9.93
CA GLU A 66 7.21 -11.26 -8.61
C GLU A 66 6.39 -11.92 -7.48
N GLY A 67 5.10 -12.16 -7.71
CA GLY A 67 4.26 -12.92 -6.80
C GLY A 67 4.75 -14.35 -6.59
N ARG A 68 5.10 -15.05 -7.69
CA ARG A 68 5.69 -16.40 -7.60
C ARG A 68 7.01 -16.39 -6.83
N ARG A 69 7.87 -15.41 -7.11
CA ARG A 69 9.17 -15.27 -6.45
C ARG A 69 9.02 -15.02 -4.94
N SER A 70 8.14 -14.09 -4.56
CA SER A 70 7.86 -13.78 -3.15
C SER A 70 7.25 -14.97 -2.43
N TRP A 71 6.35 -15.72 -3.09
CA TRP A 71 5.74 -16.93 -2.53
C TRP A 71 6.75 -18.06 -2.31
N GLN A 72 7.65 -18.28 -3.27
CA GLN A 72 8.71 -19.30 -3.13
C GLN A 72 9.67 -18.94 -2.00
N ALA A 73 10.07 -17.66 -1.89
CA ALA A 73 10.94 -17.19 -0.81
C ALA A 73 10.26 -17.37 0.56
N LEU A 74 8.97 -17.04 0.67
CA LEU A 74 8.19 -17.21 1.89
C LEU A 74 8.11 -18.69 2.30
N ARG A 75 7.81 -19.60 1.36
CA ARG A 75 7.79 -21.03 1.62
C ARG A 75 9.15 -21.57 2.09
N ALA A 76 10.23 -21.15 1.43
CA ALA A 76 11.58 -21.56 1.80
C ALA A 76 11.95 -21.09 3.22
N ALA A 77 11.59 -19.86 3.60
CA ALA A 77 11.82 -19.34 4.94
C ALA A 77 11.02 -20.11 6.01
N LEU A 78 9.75 -20.41 5.75
CA LEU A 78 8.91 -21.21 6.64
C LEU A 78 9.46 -22.62 6.83
N ASN A 79 9.89 -23.28 5.75
CA ASN A 79 10.46 -24.63 5.80
C ASN A 79 11.79 -24.67 6.56
N SER A 80 12.55 -23.57 6.60
CA SER A 80 13.81 -23.48 7.36
C SER A 80 13.62 -23.14 8.85
N GLY A 81 12.36 -23.03 9.33
CA GLY A 81 12.05 -22.68 10.72
C GLY A 81 12.39 -21.24 11.12
N ARG A 82 12.74 -20.38 10.17
CA ARG A 82 13.04 -18.96 10.41
C ARG A 82 11.76 -18.14 10.35
N MET A 83 11.72 -17.08 11.14
CA MET A 83 10.63 -16.09 11.06
C MET A 83 10.72 -15.31 9.73
N PRO A 84 9.73 -15.46 8.84
CA PRO A 84 9.79 -14.92 7.47
C PRO A 84 9.34 -13.45 7.39
N SER A 85 9.82 -12.61 8.31
CA SER A 85 9.36 -11.20 8.38
C SER A 85 9.66 -10.38 7.12
N ARG A 86 10.80 -10.65 6.47
CA ARG A 86 11.19 -9.98 5.22
C ARG A 86 10.36 -10.48 4.05
N GLU A 87 10.17 -11.79 3.96
CA GLU A 87 9.41 -12.45 2.91
C GLU A 87 7.92 -12.08 2.97
N LEU A 88 7.37 -11.92 4.18
CA LEU A 88 6.03 -11.42 4.40
C LEU A 88 5.87 -9.96 3.95
N ALA A 89 6.84 -9.10 4.26
CA ALA A 89 6.83 -7.71 3.80
C ALA A 89 6.89 -7.64 2.27
N ASP A 90 7.75 -8.43 1.63
CA ASP A 90 7.85 -8.49 0.17
C ASP A 90 6.55 -8.98 -0.48
N ALA A 91 5.93 -10.02 0.07
CA ALA A 91 4.65 -10.53 -0.41
C ALA A 91 3.53 -9.47 -0.26
N ALA A 92 3.50 -8.75 0.86
CA ALA A 92 2.54 -7.67 1.06
C ALA A 92 2.72 -6.52 0.05
N LEU A 93 3.97 -6.13 -0.24
CA LEU A 93 4.27 -5.09 -1.24
C LEU A 93 3.84 -5.53 -2.64
N VAL A 94 4.07 -6.78 -3.02
CA VAL A 94 3.60 -7.32 -4.31
C VAL A 94 2.08 -7.35 -4.38
N LEU A 95 1.39 -7.70 -3.29
CA LEU A 95 -0.08 -7.67 -3.24
C LEU A 95 -0.62 -6.25 -3.38
N ILE A 96 -0.06 -5.29 -2.64
CA ILE A 96 -0.48 -3.88 -2.71
C ILE A 96 -0.22 -3.33 -4.12
N GLY A 97 0.99 -3.49 -4.64
CA GLY A 97 1.34 -3.03 -5.98
C GLY A 97 0.53 -3.71 -7.08
N GLY A 98 0.26 -5.02 -6.92
CA GLY A 98 -0.57 -5.79 -7.83
C GLY A 98 -2.02 -5.32 -7.85
N THR A 99 -2.59 -5.00 -6.69
CA THR A 99 -3.94 -4.46 -6.59
C THR A 99 -4.05 -3.10 -7.27
N LEU A 100 -3.03 -2.25 -7.12
CA LEU A 100 -2.97 -0.95 -7.80
C LEU A 100 -2.91 -1.11 -9.33
N LEU A 101 -2.12 -2.03 -9.84
CA LEU A 101 -1.98 -2.32 -11.28
C LEU A 101 -3.21 -3.02 -11.91
N LEU A 102 -4.10 -3.59 -11.10
CA LEU A 102 -5.38 -4.14 -11.57
C LEU A 102 -6.41 -3.04 -11.86
N THR A 103 -6.22 -1.86 -11.31
CA THR A 103 -7.08 -0.69 -11.57
C THR A 103 -6.37 0.15 -12.62
N PRO A 104 -6.81 0.13 -13.89
CA PRO A 104 -6.10 0.82 -14.97
C PRO A 104 -6.09 2.33 -14.71
N GLY A 105 -4.88 2.88 -14.56
CA GLY A 105 -4.69 4.31 -14.34
C GLY A 105 -3.20 4.68 -14.35
N PHE A 106 -2.84 5.73 -15.07
CA PHE A 106 -1.44 6.12 -15.22
C PHE A 106 -0.75 6.45 -13.89
N LEU A 107 -1.45 7.10 -12.98
CA LEU A 107 -0.90 7.52 -11.69
C LEU A 107 -0.76 6.33 -10.73
N THR A 108 -1.81 5.51 -10.64
CA THR A 108 -1.82 4.31 -9.80
C THR A 108 -0.86 3.26 -10.33
N ASP A 109 -0.67 3.15 -11.65
CA ASP A 109 0.27 2.22 -12.26
C ASP A 109 1.72 2.57 -11.92
N ILE A 110 2.11 3.86 -11.95
CA ILE A 110 3.45 4.30 -11.51
C ILE A 110 3.71 3.86 -10.06
N VAL A 111 2.74 4.06 -9.17
CA VAL A 111 2.86 3.65 -7.77
C VAL A 111 2.88 2.13 -7.62
N GLY A 112 2.03 1.43 -8.38
CA GLY A 112 1.98 -0.04 -8.41
C GLY A 112 3.29 -0.65 -8.88
N PHE A 113 3.86 -0.14 -9.98
CA PHE A 113 5.17 -0.55 -10.47
C PHE A 113 6.27 -0.31 -9.43
N PHE A 114 6.24 0.84 -8.75
CA PHE A 114 7.20 1.14 -7.70
C PHE A 114 7.17 0.09 -6.58
N PHE A 115 6.01 -0.39 -6.15
CA PHE A 115 5.90 -1.41 -5.10
C PHE A 115 6.29 -2.82 -5.56
N ILE A 116 6.09 -3.15 -6.83
CA ILE A 116 6.39 -4.49 -7.37
C ILE A 116 7.86 -4.65 -7.69
N LEU A 117 8.52 -3.60 -8.17
CA LEU A 117 9.90 -3.69 -8.64
C LEU A 117 10.87 -4.02 -7.51
N PRO A 118 11.80 -4.97 -7.73
CA PRO A 118 12.68 -5.46 -6.67
C PRO A 118 13.69 -4.42 -6.16
N PHE A 119 14.01 -3.40 -6.94
CA PHE A 119 14.96 -2.36 -6.53
C PHE A 119 14.35 -1.34 -5.55
N SER A 120 13.04 -1.15 -5.55
CA SER A 120 12.35 -0.26 -4.61
C SER A 120 12.06 -0.93 -3.26
N ARG A 121 12.06 -2.27 -3.23
CA ARG A 121 11.76 -3.06 -2.02
C ARG A 121 12.66 -2.74 -0.82
N PRO A 122 13.99 -2.54 -0.93
CA PRO A 122 14.80 -2.24 0.24
C PRO A 122 14.37 -0.94 0.91
N ILE A 123 13.98 0.08 0.13
CA ILE A 123 13.52 1.38 0.64
C ILE A 123 12.16 1.22 1.32
N THR A 124 11.23 0.57 0.64
CA THR A 124 9.84 0.39 1.12
C THR A 124 9.77 -0.57 2.31
N ARG A 125 10.67 -1.59 2.35
CA ARG A 125 10.77 -2.54 3.46
C ARG A 125 11.23 -1.88 4.74
N GLN A 126 12.25 -1.02 4.70
CA GLN A 126 12.72 -0.26 5.87
C GLN A 126 11.59 0.60 6.43
N TRP A 127 10.89 1.31 5.56
CA TRP A 127 9.75 2.13 5.96
C TRP A 127 8.60 1.31 6.59
N LEU A 128 8.29 0.14 6.03
CA LEU A 128 7.26 -0.76 6.56
C LEU A 128 7.69 -1.37 7.91
N GLN A 129 8.95 -1.78 8.04
CA GLN A 129 9.51 -2.31 9.29
C GLN A 129 9.46 -1.26 10.39
N ASP A 130 9.86 -0.02 10.11
CA ASP A 130 9.80 1.08 11.06
C ASP A 130 8.37 1.36 11.56
N ILE A 131 7.38 1.29 10.66
CA ILE A 131 5.97 1.46 11.05
C ILE A 131 5.49 0.32 11.94
N VAL A 132 5.83 -0.92 11.57
CA VAL A 132 5.42 -2.13 12.31
C VAL A 132 6.11 -2.16 13.68
N GLU A 133 7.42 -1.91 13.72
CA GLU A 133 8.18 -1.83 14.99
C GLU A 133 7.64 -0.76 15.92
N ARG A 134 7.42 0.45 15.43
CA ARG A 134 6.84 1.54 16.24
C ARG A 134 5.48 1.17 16.80
N ARG A 135 4.62 0.51 16.01
CA ARG A 135 3.29 0.08 16.47
C ARG A 135 3.34 -1.09 17.44
N LEU A 136 4.25 -2.05 17.24
CA LEU A 136 4.42 -3.19 18.13
C LEU A 136 5.04 -2.78 19.47
N LEU A 137 6.08 -1.93 19.46
CA LEU A 137 6.70 -1.41 20.67
C LEU A 137 5.72 -0.57 21.50
N HIS A 138 4.87 0.24 20.87
CA HIS A 138 3.81 0.97 21.56
C HIS A 138 2.72 0.08 22.15
N ARG A 139 2.44 -1.09 21.54
CA ARG A 139 1.43 -2.04 22.07
C ARG A 139 2.00 -3.00 23.10
N ALA A 140 3.27 -3.35 22.98
CA ALA A 140 3.90 -4.33 23.88
C ALA A 140 4.33 -3.72 25.23
N GLY A 141 4.20 -2.38 25.44
CA GLY A 141 4.50 -1.72 26.71
C GLY A 141 5.92 -1.97 27.22
N ILE A 142 6.84 -2.35 26.36
CA ILE A 142 8.23 -2.56 26.73
C ILE A 142 8.87 -1.19 26.90
N ILE A 143 8.66 -0.63 28.08
CA ILE A 143 9.43 0.47 28.61
C ILE A 143 10.89 -0.02 28.66
N ARG A 144 11.70 0.56 27.84
CA ARG A 144 13.16 0.49 27.98
C ARG A 144 13.53 1.22 29.26
N GLY A 145 13.46 0.50 30.35
CA GLY A 145 13.77 1.04 31.66
C GLY A 145 14.03 -0.10 32.64
N GLN A 146 15.21 -0.69 32.57
CA GLN A 146 16.00 -1.22 33.69
C GLN A 146 17.05 -2.17 33.17
N VAL A 147 18.20 -1.59 32.79
CA VAL A 147 19.49 -2.23 33.04
C VAL A 147 20.36 -1.09 33.61
N SER A 148 20.39 -0.99 34.91
CA SER A 148 21.50 -0.43 35.68
C SER A 148 22.27 -1.58 36.22
#